data_1e1d99dbb17766254f837e1280a6e485
#
_entry.id   1e1d99dbb17766254f837e1280a6e485
#
_cell.length_a   1.000
_cell.length_b   1.000
_cell.length_c   1.000
_cell.angle_alpha   90.00
_cell.angle_beta   90.00
_cell.angle_gamma   90.00
#
_symmetry.space_group_name_H-M   'P 1'
#
loop_
_entity.id
_entity.type
_entity.pdbx_description
1 polymer ?
#
loop_
_entity_poly.entity_id
_entity_poly.type
_entity_poly.pdbx_seq_one_letter_code
_entity_poly.pdbx_strand_id
1 'polypeptide(L)'
;MQAKYSFPEKNAFRAREALDTDFDIDVHDPKLYINLDDIRILSEETDYKDSLYFMLNIDPDTQNLDTTAQDYSKILFLGHRGCGKTTEIRRIHQYLNNPNRYFAILIETEKELEVSKMQAEDFFITMVIKIIRQLKNAGLSGATDSFDDLLKEWLNDTEVQKEITNTAGVEGNASVKADTDGNILMKALSIFKFEAEIKGTLARESKTTTTIRSKIKSNLLDFITKFNNALAEVKEICASNNKGRDLLFIIDGTEKSTFEFYEEVFQKNGHILRSLNVNLVTTLRLDAFYKLEGKPNLDFYESVFVPMITVNDSNKDVLAQIVTKRIDANSFFEPEALAYLVEMSGGSIRQLLRLANQTLLFSRGKKVGLKHATNTVKKEGEKLYHALSPDQKELLKNKKWVDNWSHPDASMMLYAMALLKYNGNAKINPLIQSYF
;
A
#
# COMPACT_ATOMS: atom_id res chain seq x y z
N MET A 1 -17.26 -10.15 2.00
CA MET A 1 -17.70 -9.22 3.09
C MET A 1 -18.83 -8.26 2.68
N GLN A 2 -18.91 -7.83 1.43
CA GLN A 2 -19.90 -6.83 0.97
C GLN A 2 -21.37 -7.28 0.99
N ALA A 3 -21.68 -8.57 0.94
CA ALA A 3 -23.07 -9.07 0.96
C ALA A 3 -23.89 -8.69 2.22
N LYS A 4 -23.25 -8.15 3.25
CA LYS A 4 -23.88 -7.72 4.52
C LYS A 4 -24.42 -6.29 4.48
N TYR A 5 -24.02 -5.46 3.51
CA TYR A 5 -24.33 -4.04 3.44
C TYR A 5 -25.24 -3.70 2.25
N SER A 6 -26.18 -2.77 2.47
CA SER A 6 -27.05 -2.21 1.43
C SER A 6 -26.76 -0.72 1.26
N PHE A 7 -25.76 -0.39 0.44
CA PHE A 7 -25.34 0.98 0.24
C PHE A 7 -26.34 1.83 -0.57
N PRO A 8 -26.59 3.07 -0.15
CA PRO A 8 -26.13 3.73 1.06
C PRO A 8 -26.83 3.22 2.34
N GLU A 9 -26.06 3.00 3.41
CA GLU A 9 -26.58 2.42 4.67
C GLU A 9 -27.49 3.40 5.41
N LYS A 10 -28.63 2.87 5.87
CA LYS A 10 -29.64 3.61 6.65
C LYS A 10 -29.62 3.31 8.14
N ASN A 11 -28.99 2.23 8.54
CA ASN A 11 -28.86 1.86 9.95
C ASN A 11 -27.62 2.56 10.53
N ALA A 12 -27.77 3.26 11.65
CA ALA A 12 -26.71 4.07 12.26
C ALA A 12 -25.47 3.26 12.65
N PHE A 13 -25.61 2.02 13.10
CA PHE A 13 -24.48 1.15 13.46
C PHE A 13 -23.72 0.71 12.22
N ARG A 14 -24.43 0.26 11.18
CA ARG A 14 -23.82 -0.12 9.90
C ARG A 14 -23.23 1.08 9.16
N ALA A 15 -23.87 2.23 9.26
CA ALA A 15 -23.36 3.48 8.72
C ALA A 15 -21.99 3.81 9.33
N ARG A 16 -21.82 3.62 10.64
CA ARG A 16 -20.53 3.82 11.30
C ARG A 16 -19.48 2.79 10.86
N GLU A 17 -19.86 1.53 10.69
CA GLU A 17 -18.96 0.50 10.12
C GLU A 17 -18.54 0.87 8.69
N ALA A 18 -19.47 1.34 7.85
CA ALA A 18 -19.20 1.77 6.48
C ALA A 18 -18.32 3.03 6.39
N LEU A 19 -18.33 3.87 7.43
CA LEU A 19 -17.46 5.05 7.56
C LEU A 19 -16.12 4.72 8.24
N ASP A 20 -15.87 3.45 8.60
CA ASP A 20 -14.54 3.06 9.12
C ASP A 20 -13.47 3.26 8.04
N THR A 21 -12.33 3.77 8.48
CA THR A 21 -11.19 4.03 7.58
C THR A 21 -10.54 2.77 7.02
N ASP A 22 -10.76 1.65 7.69
CA ASP A 22 -10.26 0.33 7.29
C ASP A 22 -11.32 -0.49 6.54
N PHE A 23 -12.49 0.12 6.24
CA PHE A 23 -13.51 -0.48 5.40
C PHE A 23 -12.97 -0.67 3.97
N ASP A 24 -12.82 -1.92 3.57
CA ASP A 24 -12.25 -2.28 2.27
C ASP A 24 -13.25 -1.99 1.12
N ILE A 25 -12.83 -1.15 0.18
CA ILE A 25 -13.63 -0.78 -1.00
C ILE A 25 -13.15 -1.57 -2.19
N ASP A 26 -14.07 -2.26 -2.84
CA ASP A 26 -13.85 -2.78 -4.18
C ASP A 26 -13.84 -1.61 -5.18
N VAL A 27 -12.70 -1.43 -5.84
CA VAL A 27 -12.52 -0.37 -6.85
C VAL A 27 -13.36 -0.60 -8.11
N HIS A 28 -13.94 -1.79 -8.28
CA HIS A 28 -14.88 -2.13 -9.33
C HIS A 28 -16.34 -1.82 -8.98
N ASP A 29 -16.64 -1.57 -7.70
CA ASP A 29 -18.02 -1.27 -7.29
C ASP A 29 -18.34 0.20 -7.54
N PRO A 30 -19.09 0.54 -8.59
CA PRO A 30 -19.43 1.93 -8.91
C PRO A 30 -20.33 2.56 -7.85
N LYS A 31 -20.93 1.76 -6.96
CA LYS A 31 -21.74 2.27 -5.86
C LYS A 31 -20.90 2.92 -4.77
N LEU A 32 -19.66 2.43 -4.57
CA LEU A 32 -18.77 2.90 -3.51
C LEU A 32 -17.57 3.67 -4.03
N TYR A 33 -17.03 3.24 -5.16
CA TYR A 33 -15.85 3.89 -5.74
C TYR A 33 -16.21 5.27 -6.33
N ILE A 34 -15.34 6.24 -6.14
CA ILE A 34 -15.42 7.59 -6.69
C ILE A 34 -14.10 7.87 -7.39
N ASN A 35 -14.17 8.24 -8.68
CA ASN A 35 -13.01 8.76 -9.37
C ASN A 35 -12.70 10.16 -8.87
N LEU A 36 -11.49 10.36 -8.38
CA LEU A 36 -11.01 11.64 -7.85
C LEU A 36 -9.93 12.28 -8.75
N ASP A 37 -9.72 11.74 -9.96
CA ASP A 37 -8.65 12.19 -10.83
C ASP A 37 -8.78 13.68 -11.16
N ASP A 38 -9.94 14.09 -11.68
CA ASP A 38 -10.18 15.46 -12.12
C ASP A 38 -10.04 16.51 -11.01
N ILE A 39 -10.20 16.11 -9.74
CA ILE A 39 -10.09 17.03 -8.60
C ILE A 39 -8.74 16.96 -7.89
N ARG A 40 -7.92 15.98 -8.24
CA ARG A 40 -6.59 15.77 -7.67
C ARG A 40 -5.51 16.50 -8.46
N ILE A 41 -5.74 16.69 -9.75
CA ILE A 41 -4.82 17.35 -10.66
C ILE A 41 -5.22 18.83 -10.75
N LEU A 42 -4.25 19.71 -10.59
CA LEU A 42 -4.42 21.13 -10.92
C LEU A 42 -4.21 21.30 -12.43
N SER A 43 -5.04 22.10 -13.07
CA SER A 43 -5.24 22.21 -14.53
C SER A 43 -4.00 22.46 -15.41
N GLU A 44 -2.82 22.64 -14.86
CA GLU A 44 -1.56 22.89 -15.59
C GLU A 44 -0.47 21.85 -15.31
N GLU A 45 -0.78 20.78 -14.57
CA GLU A 45 0.22 19.81 -14.12
C GLU A 45 -0.01 18.44 -14.76
N THR A 46 1.09 17.75 -15.03
CA THR A 46 1.07 16.36 -15.51
C THR A 46 0.41 15.46 -14.46
N ASP A 47 -0.52 14.63 -14.89
CA ASP A 47 -1.10 13.59 -14.02
C ASP A 47 0.01 12.70 -13.47
N TYR A 48 0.01 12.51 -12.16
CA TYR A 48 0.97 11.63 -11.50
C TYR A 48 0.89 10.19 -12.03
N LYS A 49 -0.27 9.77 -12.57
CA LYS A 49 -0.43 8.45 -13.20
C LYS A 49 0.19 8.39 -14.57
N ASP A 50 0.06 9.45 -15.38
CA ASP A 50 0.71 9.52 -16.68
C ASP A 50 2.23 9.48 -16.51
N SER A 51 2.75 10.20 -15.51
CA SER A 51 4.16 10.12 -15.13
C SER A 51 4.56 8.69 -14.72
N LEU A 52 3.76 8.04 -13.87
CA LEU A 52 4.00 6.65 -13.46
C LEU A 52 3.97 5.70 -14.64
N TYR A 53 2.99 5.83 -15.52
CA TYR A 53 2.86 4.95 -16.68
C TYR A 53 4.01 5.14 -17.66
N PHE A 54 4.43 6.37 -17.88
CA PHE A 54 5.61 6.66 -18.71
C PHE A 54 6.90 6.09 -18.12
N MET A 55 7.12 6.24 -16.81
CA MET A 55 8.25 5.61 -16.09
C MET A 55 8.21 4.08 -16.16
N LEU A 56 7.03 3.50 -16.32
CA LEU A 56 6.82 2.06 -16.55
C LEU A 56 6.78 1.70 -18.04
N ASN A 57 7.33 2.54 -18.90
CA ASN A 57 7.42 2.29 -20.34
C ASN A 57 6.06 2.01 -21.03
N ILE A 58 4.97 2.57 -20.52
CA ILE A 58 3.69 2.54 -21.21
C ILE A 58 3.67 3.67 -22.22
N ASP A 59 3.57 3.31 -23.48
CA ASP A 59 3.48 4.23 -24.59
C ASP A 59 2.19 5.06 -24.49
N PRO A 60 2.25 6.39 -24.48
CA PRO A 60 1.07 7.23 -24.26
C PRO A 60 0.03 7.15 -25.39
N ASP A 61 0.44 6.84 -26.62
CA ASP A 61 -0.46 6.80 -27.77
C ASP A 61 -1.16 5.45 -27.91
N THR A 62 -0.39 4.36 -27.77
CA THR A 62 -0.93 3.00 -27.94
C THR A 62 -1.45 2.40 -26.63
N GLN A 63 -1.07 2.98 -25.49
CA GLN A 63 -1.36 2.46 -24.15
C GLN A 63 -0.83 1.03 -23.91
N ASN A 64 0.19 0.62 -24.67
CA ASN A 64 0.84 -0.67 -24.57
C ASN A 64 2.23 -0.52 -23.94
N LEU A 65 2.76 -1.61 -23.43
CA LEU A 65 4.14 -1.66 -22.95
C LEU A 65 5.12 -1.58 -24.14
N ASP A 66 6.02 -0.60 -24.09
CA ASP A 66 7.19 -0.57 -24.95
C ASP A 66 8.26 -1.52 -24.38
N THR A 67 8.52 -2.60 -25.10
CA THR A 67 9.49 -3.63 -24.71
C THR A 67 10.92 -3.35 -25.22
N THR A 68 11.15 -2.19 -25.84
CA THR A 68 12.50 -1.80 -26.31
C THR A 68 13.37 -1.25 -25.18
N ALA A 69 12.77 -0.82 -24.07
CA ALA A 69 13.50 -0.40 -22.88
C ALA A 69 14.26 -1.60 -22.27
N GLN A 70 15.52 -1.36 -21.92
CA GLN A 70 16.40 -2.41 -21.37
C GLN A 70 16.47 -2.41 -19.84
N ASP A 71 16.09 -1.28 -19.20
CA ASP A 71 16.19 -1.12 -17.77
C ASP A 71 14.85 -1.40 -17.07
N TYR A 72 14.94 -1.95 -15.87
CA TYR A 72 13.78 -2.20 -15.02
C TYR A 72 13.56 -1.02 -14.07
N SER A 73 12.39 -0.39 -14.19
CA SER A 73 12.02 0.75 -13.34
C SER A 73 11.83 0.34 -11.89
N LYS A 74 12.32 1.18 -10.98
CA LYS A 74 12.12 1.06 -9.53
C LYS A 74 11.51 2.37 -9.03
N ILE A 75 10.22 2.35 -8.69
CA ILE A 75 9.44 3.56 -8.44
C ILE A 75 8.94 3.60 -7.00
N LEU A 76 9.21 4.72 -6.32
CA LEU A 76 8.64 5.02 -5.01
C LEU A 76 7.31 5.76 -5.19
N PHE A 77 6.24 5.16 -4.71
CA PHE A 77 4.90 5.73 -4.77
C PHE A 77 4.58 6.42 -3.45
N LEU A 78 4.68 7.75 -3.46
CA LEU A 78 4.64 8.60 -2.29
C LEU A 78 3.28 9.25 -2.10
N GLY A 79 2.97 9.61 -0.88
CA GLY A 79 1.79 10.40 -0.56
C GLY A 79 1.45 10.38 0.91
N HIS A 80 0.60 11.30 1.33
CA HIS A 80 0.14 11.38 2.70
C HIS A 80 -0.63 10.14 3.15
N ARG A 81 -0.57 9.87 4.44
CA ARG A 81 -1.49 8.92 5.08
C ARG A 81 -2.94 9.40 4.86
N GLY A 82 -3.78 8.52 4.31
CA GLY A 82 -5.20 8.82 4.09
C GLY A 82 -5.54 9.63 2.84
N CYS A 83 -4.57 9.88 1.92
CA CYS A 83 -4.86 10.49 0.62
C CYS A 83 -5.50 9.52 -0.40
N GLY A 84 -5.63 8.21 -0.06
CA GLY A 84 -6.23 7.21 -0.95
C GLY A 84 -5.24 6.36 -1.73
N LYS A 85 -3.94 6.33 -1.38
CA LYS A 85 -2.90 5.55 -2.10
C LYS A 85 -3.30 4.11 -2.40
N THR A 86 -3.75 3.38 -1.40
CA THR A 86 -4.15 1.96 -1.57
C THR A 86 -5.23 1.78 -2.63
N THR A 87 -6.23 2.67 -2.66
CA THR A 87 -7.28 2.64 -3.69
C THR A 87 -6.71 2.92 -5.07
N GLU A 88 -5.82 3.92 -5.19
CA GLU A 88 -5.16 4.25 -6.46
C GLU A 88 -4.22 3.12 -6.91
N ILE A 89 -3.44 2.54 -6.03
CA ILE A 89 -2.57 1.39 -6.32
C ILE A 89 -3.38 0.20 -6.88
N ARG A 90 -4.55 -0.10 -6.31
CA ARG A 90 -5.41 -1.17 -6.83
C ARG A 90 -5.93 -0.87 -8.23
N ARG A 91 -6.27 0.40 -8.52
CA ARG A 91 -6.66 0.81 -9.87
C ARG A 91 -5.49 0.73 -10.85
N ILE A 92 -4.32 1.21 -10.44
CA ILE A 92 -3.09 1.13 -11.22
C ILE A 92 -2.76 -0.33 -11.52
N HIS A 93 -2.81 -1.21 -10.51
CA HIS A 93 -2.62 -2.64 -10.71
C HIS A 93 -3.60 -3.22 -11.74
N GLN A 94 -4.89 -2.88 -11.61
CA GLN A 94 -5.92 -3.36 -12.55
C GLN A 94 -5.65 -2.88 -13.97
N TYR A 95 -5.26 -1.62 -14.15
CA TYR A 95 -4.92 -1.08 -15.46
C TYR A 95 -3.68 -1.73 -16.06
N LEU A 96 -2.64 -1.93 -15.25
CA LEU A 96 -1.37 -2.49 -15.71
C LEU A 96 -1.40 -4.00 -15.88
N ASN A 97 -2.23 -4.74 -15.14
CA ASN A 97 -2.38 -6.19 -15.26
C ASN A 97 -3.19 -6.55 -16.52
N ASN A 98 -2.54 -6.55 -17.66
CA ASN A 98 -3.15 -6.66 -18.98
C ASN A 98 -2.20 -7.37 -19.95
N PRO A 99 -2.69 -8.22 -20.89
CA PRO A 99 -1.88 -8.93 -21.86
C PRO A 99 -0.92 -8.06 -22.68
N ASN A 100 -1.29 -6.82 -22.97
CA ASN A 100 -0.47 -5.88 -23.74
C ASN A 100 0.50 -5.05 -22.86
N ARG A 101 0.44 -5.22 -21.56
CA ARG A 101 1.26 -4.50 -20.57
C ARG A 101 2.02 -5.48 -19.71
N TYR A 102 1.65 -5.60 -18.47
CA TYR A 102 2.34 -6.41 -17.46
C TYR A 102 1.50 -7.60 -17.00
N PHE A 103 2.17 -8.66 -16.61
CA PHE A 103 1.67 -9.58 -15.61
C PHE A 103 2.01 -8.96 -14.25
N ALA A 104 1.06 -8.20 -13.70
CA ALA A 104 1.28 -7.40 -12.50
C ALA A 104 0.89 -8.16 -11.23
N ILE A 105 1.80 -8.21 -10.26
CA ILE A 105 1.64 -8.91 -8.98
C ILE A 105 1.46 -7.87 -7.88
N LEU A 106 0.26 -7.85 -7.25
CA LEU A 106 -0.03 -6.96 -6.11
C LEU A 106 0.29 -7.66 -4.79
N ILE A 107 1.12 -7.01 -3.97
CA ILE A 107 1.43 -7.39 -2.60
C ILE A 107 0.86 -6.33 -1.67
N GLU A 108 -0.12 -6.70 -0.85
CA GLU A 108 -0.71 -5.84 0.18
C GLU A 108 -0.08 -6.20 1.53
N THR A 109 1.01 -5.52 1.91
CA THR A 109 1.84 -5.90 3.07
C THR A 109 1.06 -5.99 4.37
N GLU A 110 0.04 -5.18 4.57
CA GLU A 110 -0.79 -5.24 5.79
C GLU A 110 -1.57 -6.54 5.93
N LYS A 111 -1.97 -7.13 4.82
CA LYS A 111 -2.69 -8.40 4.81
C LYS A 111 -1.73 -9.58 4.93
N GLU A 112 -0.53 -9.43 4.42
CA GLU A 112 0.41 -10.51 4.17
C GLU A 112 1.58 -10.57 5.16
N LEU A 113 1.93 -9.43 5.78
CA LEU A 113 3.11 -9.30 6.65
C LEU A 113 2.76 -8.65 8.00
N GLU A 114 3.49 -8.99 9.03
CA GLU A 114 3.50 -8.23 10.29
C GLU A 114 4.41 -7.01 10.12
N VAL A 115 3.84 -5.92 9.65
CA VAL A 115 4.57 -4.73 9.15
C VAL A 115 5.52 -4.15 10.20
N SER A 116 5.20 -4.29 11.50
CA SER A 116 6.03 -3.81 12.60
C SER A 116 7.30 -4.65 12.86
N LYS A 117 7.34 -5.88 12.32
CA LYS A 117 8.46 -6.82 12.50
C LYS A 117 9.11 -7.24 11.18
N MET A 118 8.70 -6.58 10.09
CA MET A 118 9.14 -6.93 8.74
C MET A 118 10.64 -6.70 8.57
N GLN A 119 11.32 -7.68 7.99
CA GLN A 119 12.72 -7.63 7.61
C GLN A 119 12.86 -7.56 6.09
N ALA A 120 14.03 -7.20 5.58
CA ALA A 120 14.29 -7.09 4.15
C ALA A 120 14.05 -8.42 3.41
N GLU A 121 14.42 -9.53 4.04
CA GLU A 121 14.28 -10.88 3.50
C GLU A 121 12.79 -11.27 3.31
N ASP A 122 11.90 -10.76 4.14
CA ASP A 122 10.46 -11.03 4.04
C ASP A 122 9.85 -10.51 2.75
N PHE A 123 10.42 -9.44 2.19
CA PHE A 123 10.07 -8.94 0.86
C PHE A 123 10.29 -9.99 -0.20
N PHE A 124 11.49 -10.59 -0.23
CA PHE A 124 11.84 -11.59 -1.23
C PHE A 124 11.01 -12.85 -1.08
N ILE A 125 10.84 -13.32 0.16
CA ILE A 125 9.98 -14.48 0.46
C ILE A 125 8.56 -14.22 -0.07
N THR A 126 8.02 -13.04 0.22
CA THR A 126 6.66 -12.68 -0.20
C THR A 126 6.55 -12.56 -1.72
N MET A 127 7.55 -11.96 -2.40
CA MET A 127 7.58 -11.89 -3.86
C MET A 127 7.55 -13.27 -4.51
N VAL A 128 8.37 -14.21 -4.04
CA VAL A 128 8.40 -15.60 -4.55
C VAL A 128 7.05 -16.28 -4.35
N ILE A 129 6.48 -16.19 -3.15
CA ILE A 129 5.20 -16.85 -2.86
C ILE A 129 4.06 -16.25 -3.69
N LYS A 130 4.04 -14.94 -3.83
CA LYS A 130 2.96 -14.25 -4.58
C LYS A 130 3.00 -14.54 -6.06
N ILE A 131 4.18 -14.50 -6.69
CA ILE A 131 4.29 -14.83 -8.12
C ILE A 131 3.84 -16.27 -8.40
N ILE A 132 4.27 -17.23 -7.57
CA ILE A 132 3.86 -18.62 -7.70
C ILE A 132 2.32 -18.76 -7.59
N ARG A 133 1.71 -18.12 -6.61
CA ARG A 133 0.25 -18.15 -6.43
C ARG A 133 -0.48 -17.51 -7.62
N GLN A 134 0.01 -16.39 -8.10
CA GLN A 134 -0.61 -15.69 -9.22
C GLN A 134 -0.48 -16.47 -10.52
N LEU A 135 0.66 -17.12 -10.78
CA LEU A 135 0.84 -18.02 -11.91
C LEU A 135 -0.14 -19.20 -11.88
N LYS A 136 -0.33 -19.82 -10.70
CA LYS A 136 -1.33 -20.88 -10.53
C LYS A 136 -2.74 -20.39 -10.83
N ASN A 137 -3.11 -19.23 -10.29
CA ASN A 137 -4.44 -18.64 -10.51
C ASN A 137 -4.67 -18.28 -11.99
N ALA A 138 -3.61 -17.95 -12.71
CA ALA A 138 -3.64 -17.67 -14.15
C ALA A 138 -3.66 -18.94 -15.02
N GLY A 139 -3.60 -20.14 -14.43
CA GLY A 139 -3.53 -21.42 -15.14
C GLY A 139 -2.14 -21.75 -15.69
N LEU A 140 -1.09 -21.08 -15.19
CA LEU A 140 0.31 -21.24 -15.63
C LEU A 140 1.12 -22.05 -14.60
N SER A 141 0.56 -23.14 -14.11
CA SER A 141 1.23 -23.94 -13.06
C SER A 141 2.58 -24.52 -13.46
N GLY A 142 2.82 -24.80 -14.75
CA GLY A 142 4.14 -25.22 -15.25
C GLY A 142 5.22 -24.13 -15.14
N ALA A 143 4.84 -22.85 -15.09
CA ALA A 143 5.78 -21.74 -14.89
C ALA A 143 6.32 -21.66 -13.46
N THR A 144 5.75 -22.40 -12.52
CA THR A 144 6.20 -22.39 -11.12
C THR A 144 7.47 -23.21 -10.91
N ASP A 145 7.79 -24.11 -11.84
CA ASP A 145 8.99 -24.96 -11.80
C ASP A 145 10.28 -24.12 -11.81
N SER A 146 10.20 -22.92 -12.41
CA SER A 146 11.32 -21.94 -12.45
C SER A 146 11.77 -21.49 -11.04
N PHE A 147 10.92 -21.64 -10.03
CA PHE A 147 11.24 -21.32 -8.63
C PHE A 147 11.68 -22.54 -7.82
N ASP A 148 11.66 -23.74 -8.39
CA ASP A 148 11.93 -24.98 -7.65
C ASP A 148 13.32 -25.00 -7.01
N ASP A 149 14.34 -24.49 -7.69
CA ASP A 149 15.69 -24.46 -7.14
C ASP A 149 15.82 -23.52 -5.93
N LEU A 150 15.18 -22.37 -5.99
CA LEU A 150 15.08 -21.45 -4.85
C LEU A 150 14.36 -22.12 -3.65
N LEU A 151 13.24 -22.76 -3.95
CA LEU A 151 12.42 -23.42 -2.93
C LEU A 151 13.12 -24.65 -2.36
N LYS A 152 13.81 -25.45 -3.20
CA LYS A 152 14.63 -26.59 -2.77
C LYS A 152 15.69 -26.16 -1.77
N GLU A 153 16.39 -25.06 -2.05
CA GLU A 153 17.41 -24.53 -1.14
C GLU A 153 16.82 -24.11 0.21
N TRP A 154 15.66 -23.46 0.20
CA TRP A 154 15.00 -23.03 1.45
C TRP A 154 14.49 -24.21 2.27
N LEU A 155 13.97 -25.25 1.60
CA LEU A 155 13.25 -26.35 2.24
C LEU A 155 14.13 -27.57 2.56
N ASN A 156 15.32 -27.69 1.96
CA ASN A 156 16.21 -28.82 2.20
C ASN A 156 16.96 -28.76 3.54
N ASP A 157 16.68 -27.73 4.35
CA ASP A 157 17.22 -27.64 5.70
C ASP A 157 16.53 -28.62 6.65
N THR A 158 17.31 -29.31 7.47
CA THR A 158 16.81 -30.34 8.37
C THR A 158 15.83 -29.79 9.41
N GLU A 159 16.04 -28.57 9.89
CA GLU A 159 15.14 -27.93 10.86
C GLU A 159 13.84 -27.50 10.23
N VAL A 160 13.89 -26.95 9.00
CA VAL A 160 12.71 -26.60 8.20
C VAL A 160 11.87 -27.85 7.92
N GLN A 161 12.51 -28.96 7.52
CA GLN A 161 11.79 -30.21 7.24
C GLN A 161 11.14 -30.82 8.49
N LYS A 162 11.79 -30.75 9.65
CA LYS A 162 11.19 -31.18 10.92
C LYS A 162 9.95 -30.37 11.28
N GLU A 163 9.99 -29.06 11.11
CA GLU A 163 8.86 -28.18 11.43
C GLU A 163 7.68 -28.44 10.48
N ILE A 164 7.94 -28.64 9.18
CA ILE A 164 6.93 -29.03 8.19
C ILE A 164 6.26 -30.36 8.59
N THR A 165 7.06 -31.34 8.95
CA THR A 165 6.55 -32.67 9.33
C THR A 165 5.69 -32.60 10.59
N ASN A 166 6.09 -31.83 11.58
CA ASN A 166 5.34 -31.63 12.81
C ASN A 166 4.01 -30.90 12.60
N THR A 167 4.01 -29.90 11.71
CA THR A 167 2.79 -29.12 11.37
C THR A 167 1.82 -29.95 10.56
N ALA A 168 2.29 -30.78 9.63
CA ALA A 168 1.46 -31.67 8.82
C ALA A 168 0.90 -32.87 9.65
N GLY A 169 1.60 -33.28 10.70
CA GLY A 169 1.19 -34.39 11.57
C GLY A 169 0.01 -34.08 12.50
N VAL A 170 -0.34 -32.80 12.67
CA VAL A 170 -1.46 -32.38 13.54
C VAL A 170 -2.81 -32.40 12.78
N GLU A 171 -2.81 -32.39 11.46
CA GLU A 171 -4.04 -32.26 10.64
C GLU A 171 -4.46 -33.53 9.87
N GLY A 172 -3.93 -34.67 10.14
CA GLY A 172 -4.43 -35.91 9.57
C GLY A 172 -3.39 -36.85 9.01
N ASN A 173 -3.61 -38.15 9.24
CA ASN A 173 -2.89 -39.32 8.78
C ASN A 173 -2.70 -39.42 7.25
N ALA A 174 -2.05 -38.47 6.64
CA ALA A 174 -1.54 -38.58 5.29
C ALA A 174 -0.02 -38.88 5.41
N SER A 175 0.33 -40.13 5.28
CA SER A 175 1.72 -40.59 5.12
C SER A 175 2.36 -39.80 3.96
N VAL A 176 3.15 -38.80 4.29
CA VAL A 176 3.99 -38.11 3.33
C VAL A 176 5.13 -39.08 2.97
N LYS A 177 4.85 -40.01 2.07
CA LYS A 177 5.89 -40.75 1.38
C LYS A 177 6.72 -39.74 0.61
N ALA A 178 8.03 -39.83 0.79
CA ALA A 178 9.02 -39.11 0.00
C ALA A 178 8.82 -39.47 -1.47
N ASP A 179 8.06 -38.66 -2.18
CA ASP A 179 7.92 -38.79 -3.61
C ASP A 179 8.52 -37.54 -4.27
N THR A 180 9.37 -37.83 -5.20
CA THR A 180 10.26 -36.95 -5.93
C THR A 180 9.53 -35.84 -6.68
N ASP A 181 10.13 -34.65 -6.67
CA ASP A 181 10.02 -33.50 -7.56
C ASP A 181 8.69 -32.71 -7.69
N GLY A 182 7.52 -33.29 -7.66
CA GLY A 182 6.25 -32.53 -7.73
C GLY A 182 5.75 -31.93 -6.39
N ASN A 183 6.44 -32.23 -5.31
CA ASN A 183 5.93 -32.00 -3.94
C ASN A 183 6.59 -30.81 -3.22
N ILE A 184 7.69 -30.24 -3.74
CA ILE A 184 8.45 -29.17 -3.07
C ILE A 184 7.65 -27.87 -3.06
N LEU A 185 7.09 -27.51 -4.20
CA LEU A 185 6.21 -26.36 -4.32
C LEU A 185 4.98 -26.49 -3.42
N MET A 186 4.36 -27.70 -3.39
CA MET A 186 3.22 -27.95 -2.50
C MET A 186 3.62 -27.94 -1.02
N LYS A 187 4.82 -28.37 -0.67
CA LYS A 187 5.38 -28.24 0.68
C LYS A 187 5.66 -26.78 1.03
N ALA A 188 6.31 -26.01 0.14
CA ALA A 188 6.51 -24.58 0.33
C ALA A 188 5.19 -23.85 0.50
N LEU A 189 4.21 -24.11 -0.37
CA LEU A 189 2.88 -23.52 -0.27
C LEU A 189 2.09 -24.03 0.94
N SER A 190 2.39 -25.24 1.48
CA SER A 190 1.77 -25.74 2.70
C SER A 190 2.28 -25.03 3.95
N ILE A 191 3.52 -24.55 3.94
CA ILE A 191 4.05 -23.68 5.00
C ILE A 191 3.35 -22.32 4.99
N PHE A 192 2.97 -21.84 3.79
CA PHE A 192 2.37 -20.52 3.54
C PHE A 192 0.97 -20.67 2.95
N LYS A 193 0.09 -21.50 3.57
CA LYS A 193 -1.18 -21.98 3.01
C LYS A 193 -2.19 -20.91 2.59
N PHE A 194 -2.26 -19.78 3.31
CA PHE A 194 -3.22 -18.69 3.02
C PHE A 194 -2.57 -17.32 3.23
N GLU A 195 -3.14 -16.25 2.65
CA GLU A 195 -2.64 -14.88 2.85
C GLU A 195 -2.54 -14.48 4.33
N ALA A 196 -3.52 -14.87 5.14
CA ALA A 196 -3.49 -14.70 6.60
C ALA A 196 -2.40 -15.55 7.29
N GLU A 197 -1.96 -16.65 6.68
CA GLU A 197 -0.94 -17.56 7.21
C GLU A 197 0.48 -17.12 6.88
N ILE A 198 0.73 -16.44 5.75
CA ILE A 198 2.03 -15.80 5.49
C ILE A 198 2.33 -14.83 6.63
N LYS A 199 1.40 -13.93 6.94
CA LYS A 199 1.52 -13.00 8.06
C LYS A 199 1.78 -13.71 9.38
N GLY A 200 0.98 -14.73 9.69
CA GLY A 200 1.12 -15.52 10.91
C GLY A 200 2.41 -16.32 10.97
N THR A 201 2.88 -16.87 9.85
CA THR A 201 4.11 -17.67 9.77
C THR A 201 5.35 -16.79 9.91
N LEU A 202 5.43 -15.68 9.17
CA LEU A 202 6.55 -14.74 9.25
C LEU A 202 6.60 -14.00 10.58
N ALA A 203 5.45 -13.70 11.19
CA ALA A 203 5.38 -13.02 12.50
C ALA A 203 5.75 -13.90 13.68
N ARG A 204 5.60 -15.23 13.57
CA ARG A 204 5.86 -16.17 14.68
C ARG A 204 7.33 -16.41 14.98
N GLU A 205 8.26 -15.87 14.17
CA GLU A 205 9.69 -16.15 14.31
C GLU A 205 9.96 -17.66 14.46
N SER A 206 9.29 -18.45 13.62
CA SER A 206 9.49 -19.88 13.60
C SER A 206 10.94 -20.22 13.21
N LYS A 207 11.42 -21.38 13.59
CA LYS A 207 12.74 -21.85 13.14
C LYS A 207 12.84 -21.83 11.61
N THR A 208 11.76 -22.22 10.92
CA THR A 208 11.67 -22.18 9.44
C THR A 208 11.90 -20.78 8.92
N THR A 209 11.17 -19.79 9.42
CA THR A 209 11.30 -18.40 8.98
C THR A 209 12.71 -17.85 9.23
N THR A 210 13.25 -18.09 10.42
CA THR A 210 14.60 -17.66 10.81
C THR A 210 15.67 -18.32 9.91
N THR A 211 15.54 -19.62 9.63
CA THR A 211 16.46 -20.34 8.75
C THR A 211 16.41 -19.81 7.32
N ILE A 212 15.22 -19.59 6.75
CA ILE A 212 15.07 -19.05 5.40
C ILE A 212 15.66 -17.64 5.31
N ARG A 213 15.35 -16.75 6.26
CA ARG A 213 15.95 -15.40 6.32
C ARG A 213 17.47 -15.46 6.38
N SER A 214 18.03 -16.33 7.24
CA SER A 214 19.47 -16.49 7.36
C SER A 214 20.12 -16.98 6.07
N LYS A 215 19.49 -17.90 5.35
CA LYS A 215 19.97 -18.39 4.05
C LYS A 215 19.96 -17.31 2.97
N ILE A 216 18.88 -16.56 2.85
CA ILE A 216 18.81 -15.42 1.92
C ILE A 216 19.92 -14.43 2.26
N LYS A 217 20.09 -14.08 3.53
CA LYS A 217 21.08 -13.10 3.97
C LYS A 217 22.52 -13.57 3.74
N SER A 218 22.82 -14.84 4.00
CA SER A 218 24.17 -15.39 3.84
C SER A 218 24.58 -15.61 2.38
N ASN A 219 23.61 -15.86 1.47
CA ASN A 219 23.85 -16.18 0.07
C ASN A 219 23.10 -15.22 -0.89
N LEU A 220 23.05 -13.94 -0.55
CA LEU A 220 22.19 -12.97 -1.21
C LEU A 220 22.45 -12.84 -2.72
N LEU A 221 23.70 -12.86 -3.17
CA LEU A 221 24.04 -12.75 -4.58
C LEU A 221 23.59 -14.00 -5.37
N ASP A 222 23.73 -15.18 -4.82
CA ASP A 222 23.25 -16.41 -5.43
C ASP A 222 21.72 -16.42 -5.49
N PHE A 223 21.07 -16.00 -4.40
CA PHE A 223 19.61 -15.81 -4.37
C PHE A 223 19.14 -14.87 -5.50
N ILE A 224 19.76 -13.69 -5.65
CA ILE A 224 19.39 -12.71 -6.68
C ILE A 224 19.57 -13.32 -8.07
N THR A 225 20.66 -14.04 -8.30
CA THR A 225 20.92 -14.70 -9.60
C THR A 225 19.83 -15.71 -9.93
N LYS A 226 19.51 -16.60 -9.00
CA LYS A 226 18.46 -17.62 -9.18
C LYS A 226 17.09 -16.99 -9.35
N PHE A 227 16.79 -15.96 -8.56
CA PHE A 227 15.53 -15.24 -8.67
C PHE A 227 15.37 -14.54 -10.02
N ASN A 228 16.41 -13.85 -10.50
CA ASN A 228 16.41 -13.22 -11.82
C ASN A 228 16.25 -14.23 -12.96
N ASN A 229 16.88 -15.40 -12.87
CA ASN A 229 16.69 -16.46 -13.84
C ASN A 229 15.24 -16.96 -13.87
N ALA A 230 14.65 -17.21 -12.69
CA ALA A 230 13.25 -17.61 -12.59
C ALA A 230 12.30 -16.52 -13.13
N LEU A 231 12.58 -15.24 -12.85
CA LEU A 231 11.79 -14.12 -13.41
C LEU A 231 11.85 -14.07 -14.94
N ALA A 232 13.04 -14.31 -15.53
CA ALA A 232 13.21 -14.32 -16.99
C ALA A 232 12.37 -15.43 -17.65
N GLU A 233 12.41 -16.65 -17.10
CA GLU A 233 11.60 -17.78 -17.60
C GLU A 233 10.10 -17.49 -17.47
N VAL A 234 9.66 -16.97 -16.32
CA VAL A 234 8.26 -16.63 -16.10
C VAL A 234 7.79 -15.53 -17.04
N LYS A 235 8.63 -14.53 -17.31
CA LYS A 235 8.32 -13.48 -18.29
C LYS A 235 8.03 -14.06 -19.67
N GLU A 236 8.87 -14.97 -20.16
CA GLU A 236 8.68 -15.64 -21.44
C GLU A 236 7.38 -16.47 -21.46
N ILE A 237 7.10 -17.20 -20.39
CA ILE A 237 5.88 -18.01 -20.28
C ILE A 237 4.64 -17.11 -20.24
N CYS A 238 4.67 -16.02 -19.51
CA CYS A 238 3.56 -15.06 -19.47
C CYS A 238 3.30 -14.43 -20.84
N ALA A 239 4.35 -14.02 -21.54
CA ALA A 239 4.26 -13.44 -22.87
C ALA A 239 3.69 -14.46 -23.89
N SER A 240 4.21 -15.69 -23.90
CA SER A 240 3.76 -16.77 -24.80
C SER A 240 2.30 -17.17 -24.56
N ASN A 241 1.80 -17.03 -23.36
CA ASN A 241 0.41 -17.33 -22.98
C ASN A 241 -0.52 -16.11 -22.97
N ASN A 242 -0.07 -14.98 -23.51
CA ASN A 242 -0.85 -13.75 -23.59
C ASN A 242 -1.39 -13.27 -22.22
N LYS A 243 -0.54 -13.34 -21.17
CA LYS A 243 -0.88 -12.90 -19.81
C LYS A 243 -0.25 -11.56 -19.44
N GLY A 244 0.80 -11.16 -20.12
CA GLY A 244 1.54 -9.91 -19.95
C GLY A 244 2.85 -9.96 -20.72
N ARG A 245 3.34 -8.82 -21.17
CA ARG A 245 4.60 -8.74 -21.95
C ARG A 245 5.84 -8.68 -21.06
N ASP A 246 5.68 -8.25 -19.82
CA ASP A 246 6.71 -8.21 -18.79
C ASP A 246 6.10 -8.38 -17.39
N LEU A 247 6.95 -8.45 -16.37
CA LEU A 247 6.55 -8.61 -14.98
C LEU A 247 6.62 -7.28 -14.23
N LEU A 248 5.65 -7.07 -13.33
CA LEU A 248 5.63 -5.90 -12.46
C LEU A 248 5.20 -6.33 -11.04
N PHE A 249 6.00 -6.00 -10.03
CA PHE A 249 5.56 -6.06 -8.65
C PHE A 249 5.06 -4.69 -8.19
N ILE A 250 3.90 -4.69 -7.58
CA ILE A 250 3.32 -3.50 -6.92
C ILE A 250 3.18 -3.85 -5.44
N ILE A 251 3.89 -3.12 -4.57
CA ILE A 251 3.93 -3.38 -3.13
C ILE A 251 3.28 -2.21 -2.40
N ASP A 252 2.10 -2.45 -1.84
CA ASP A 252 1.32 -1.48 -1.08
C ASP A 252 1.40 -1.73 0.42
N GLY A 253 1.22 -0.68 1.22
CA GLY A 253 1.11 -0.76 2.67
C GLY A 253 2.45 -0.71 3.42
N THR A 254 3.59 -0.55 2.73
CA THR A 254 4.89 -0.41 3.40
C THR A 254 4.96 0.84 4.26
N GLU A 255 4.13 1.86 4.01
CA GLU A 255 4.09 3.08 4.81
C GLU A 255 3.73 2.87 6.29
N LYS A 256 3.35 1.68 6.69
CA LYS A 256 3.12 1.30 8.10
C LYS A 256 4.34 0.67 8.77
N SER A 257 5.40 0.42 8.02
CA SER A 257 6.66 -0.14 8.54
C SER A 257 7.41 0.85 9.43
N THR A 258 8.39 0.32 10.17
CA THR A 258 9.25 1.15 11.01
C THR A 258 10.26 1.93 10.16
N PHE A 259 10.86 2.98 10.73
CA PHE A 259 11.88 3.74 10.02
C PHE A 259 13.14 2.90 9.76
N GLU A 260 13.50 2.05 10.70
CA GLU A 260 14.63 1.12 10.58
C GLU A 260 14.48 0.17 9.39
N PHE A 261 13.25 -0.27 9.12
CA PHE A 261 12.94 -1.07 7.92
C PHE A 261 13.27 -0.29 6.64
N TYR A 262 12.91 0.99 6.55
CA TYR A 262 13.24 1.80 5.38
C TYR A 262 14.74 2.02 5.20
N GLU A 263 15.46 2.28 6.28
CA GLU A 263 16.92 2.36 6.23
C GLU A 263 17.54 1.05 5.75
N GLU A 264 17.06 -0.07 6.23
CA GLU A 264 17.57 -1.39 5.87
C GLU A 264 17.28 -1.72 4.40
N VAL A 265 16.02 -1.58 3.96
CA VAL A 265 15.56 -2.01 2.64
C VAL A 265 15.98 -1.02 1.54
N PHE A 266 15.70 0.26 1.74
CA PHE A 266 15.85 1.24 0.65
C PHE A 266 17.18 1.98 0.68
N GLN A 267 17.82 2.11 1.84
CA GLN A 267 19.07 2.82 1.97
C GLN A 267 20.28 1.87 1.99
N LYS A 268 20.35 0.94 2.94
CA LYS A 268 21.51 0.05 3.07
C LYS A 268 21.54 -1.02 1.98
N ASN A 269 20.38 -1.58 1.66
CA ASN A 269 20.21 -2.68 0.70
C ASN A 269 19.47 -2.27 -0.58
N GLY A 270 19.31 -0.99 -0.87
CA GLY A 270 18.61 -0.49 -2.06
C GLY A 270 19.20 -1.01 -3.37
N HIS A 271 20.51 -1.21 -3.42
CA HIS A 271 21.21 -1.80 -4.56
C HIS A 271 20.72 -3.24 -4.87
N ILE A 272 20.24 -3.97 -3.87
CA ILE A 272 19.71 -5.33 -4.03
C ILE A 272 18.39 -5.29 -4.79
N LEU A 273 17.45 -4.44 -4.34
CA LEU A 273 16.18 -4.27 -5.06
C LEU A 273 16.41 -3.78 -6.50
N ARG A 274 17.41 -2.94 -6.70
CA ARG A 274 17.79 -2.49 -8.04
C ARG A 274 18.32 -3.61 -8.92
N SER A 275 19.05 -4.58 -8.38
CA SER A 275 19.61 -5.71 -9.11
C SER A 275 18.57 -6.77 -9.53
N LEU A 276 17.32 -6.65 -9.09
CA LEU A 276 16.24 -7.51 -9.54
C LEU A 276 15.81 -7.14 -10.97
N ASN A 277 15.76 -8.12 -11.84
CA ASN A 277 15.35 -7.98 -13.26
C ASN A 277 13.81 -7.96 -13.37
N VAL A 278 13.17 -7.02 -12.68
CA VAL A 278 11.72 -6.84 -12.68
C VAL A 278 11.35 -5.39 -12.37
N ASN A 279 10.27 -4.90 -12.96
CA ASN A 279 9.74 -3.59 -12.62
C ASN A 279 9.10 -3.62 -11.23
N LEU A 280 9.28 -2.55 -10.45
CA LEU A 280 8.84 -2.47 -9.07
C LEU A 280 8.23 -1.10 -8.77
N VAL A 281 7.01 -1.10 -8.27
CA VAL A 281 6.37 0.07 -7.64
C VAL A 281 6.16 -0.25 -6.17
N THR A 282 6.64 0.58 -5.26
CA THR A 282 6.46 0.37 -3.83
C THR A 282 6.03 1.65 -3.14
N THR A 283 5.06 1.54 -2.23
CA THR A 283 4.66 2.68 -1.41
C THR A 283 5.76 3.02 -0.40
N LEU A 284 5.92 4.30 -0.10
CA LEU A 284 6.82 4.76 0.94
C LEU A 284 6.16 5.90 1.73
N ARG A 285 6.47 5.98 3.01
CA ARG A 285 6.03 7.10 3.87
C ARG A 285 6.69 8.40 3.42
N LEU A 286 5.90 9.45 3.35
CA LEU A 286 6.38 10.76 2.92
C LEU A 286 7.45 11.33 3.87
N ASP A 287 7.27 11.15 5.19
CA ASP A 287 8.26 11.58 6.18
C ASP A 287 9.57 10.76 6.11
N ALA A 288 9.46 9.46 5.81
CA ALA A 288 10.64 8.62 5.62
C ALA A 288 11.41 9.02 4.35
N PHE A 289 10.68 9.32 3.26
CA PHE A 289 11.30 9.81 2.02
C PHE A 289 12.14 11.06 2.28
N TYR A 290 11.58 12.10 2.89
CA TYR A 290 12.32 13.33 3.17
C TYR A 290 13.47 13.14 4.16
N LYS A 291 13.30 12.27 5.15
CA LYS A 291 14.38 11.96 6.11
C LYS A 291 15.53 11.18 5.45
N LEU A 292 15.24 10.40 4.41
CA LEU A 292 16.21 9.62 3.63
C LEU A 292 16.71 10.38 2.40
N GLU A 293 16.05 11.47 1.99
CA GLU A 293 16.39 12.28 0.82
C GLU A 293 17.87 12.71 0.88
N GLY A 294 18.54 12.67 -0.27
CA GLY A 294 19.98 12.97 -0.38
C GLY A 294 20.90 11.85 0.14
N LYS A 295 20.39 10.69 0.48
CA LYS A 295 21.21 9.53 0.82
C LYS A 295 21.45 8.64 -0.41
N PRO A 296 22.68 8.08 -0.56
CA PRO A 296 23.17 7.55 -1.85
C PRO A 296 22.29 6.50 -2.54
N ASN A 297 21.47 5.76 -1.79
CA ASN A 297 20.68 4.67 -2.37
C ASN A 297 19.25 5.08 -2.78
N LEU A 298 18.74 6.24 -2.36
CA LEU A 298 17.46 6.76 -2.85
C LEU A 298 17.59 7.39 -4.25
N ASP A 299 18.76 7.86 -4.65
CA ASP A 299 19.02 8.40 -5.99
C ASP A 299 18.82 7.35 -7.11
N PHE A 300 18.69 6.08 -6.74
CA PHE A 300 18.41 4.99 -7.68
C PHE A 300 16.94 4.76 -7.98
N TYR A 301 16.06 5.42 -7.25
CA TYR A 301 14.63 5.25 -7.41
C TYR A 301 14.03 6.50 -8.05
N GLU A 302 13.14 6.28 -9.01
CA GLU A 302 12.21 7.32 -9.42
C GLU A 302 11.11 7.47 -8.39
N SER A 303 10.49 8.64 -8.32
CA SER A 303 9.41 8.87 -7.35
C SER A 303 8.21 9.53 -7.97
N VAL A 304 7.03 9.05 -7.58
CA VAL A 304 5.74 9.61 -7.96
C VAL A 304 5.00 10.02 -6.70
N PHE A 305 4.53 11.25 -6.67
CA PHE A 305 3.81 11.80 -5.53
C PHE A 305 2.31 11.91 -5.81
N VAL A 306 1.50 11.25 -4.97
CA VAL A 306 0.04 11.39 -4.95
C VAL A 306 -0.33 12.59 -4.09
N PRO A 307 -0.78 13.70 -4.69
CA PRO A 307 -1.08 14.90 -3.94
C PRO A 307 -2.32 14.75 -3.06
N MET A 308 -2.35 15.50 -1.96
CA MET A 308 -3.58 15.72 -1.21
C MET A 308 -4.52 16.59 -2.05
N ILE A 309 -5.83 16.33 -1.98
CA ILE A 309 -6.82 17.10 -2.73
C ILE A 309 -7.00 18.47 -2.08
N THR A 310 -6.82 19.54 -2.83
CA THR A 310 -7.14 20.88 -2.35
C THR A 310 -8.66 21.07 -2.34
N VAL A 311 -9.25 21.22 -1.17
CA VAL A 311 -10.69 21.46 -1.03
C VAL A 311 -11.04 22.88 -1.49
N ASN A 312 -12.00 22.99 -2.39
CA ASN A 312 -12.54 24.26 -2.91
C ASN A 312 -14.03 24.11 -3.26
N ASP A 313 -14.68 25.19 -3.63
CA ASP A 313 -16.13 25.19 -3.88
C ASP A 313 -16.53 24.30 -5.08
N SER A 314 -15.64 24.09 -6.05
CA SER A 314 -15.93 23.26 -7.23
C SER A 314 -15.87 21.74 -6.96
N ASN A 315 -15.19 21.31 -5.90
CA ASN A 315 -14.98 19.89 -5.63
C ASN A 315 -15.56 19.36 -4.30
N LYS A 316 -16.14 20.23 -3.47
CA LYS A 316 -16.75 19.85 -2.19
C LYS A 316 -17.80 18.75 -2.36
N ASP A 317 -18.64 18.84 -3.40
CA ASP A 317 -19.69 17.87 -3.66
C ASP A 317 -19.14 16.51 -4.07
N VAL A 318 -18.05 16.48 -4.84
CA VAL A 318 -17.37 15.22 -5.21
C VAL A 318 -16.77 14.57 -3.97
N LEU A 319 -16.13 15.34 -3.11
CA LEU A 319 -15.58 14.84 -1.84
C LEU A 319 -16.69 14.36 -0.89
N ALA A 320 -17.83 15.06 -0.84
CA ALA A 320 -18.99 14.64 -0.05
C ALA A 320 -19.52 13.26 -0.48
N GLN A 321 -19.39 12.89 -1.76
CA GLN A 321 -19.79 11.57 -2.25
C GLN A 321 -19.05 10.42 -1.56
N ILE A 322 -17.83 10.65 -1.04
CA ILE A 322 -17.09 9.66 -0.26
C ILE A 322 -17.90 9.18 0.96
N VAL A 323 -18.69 10.08 1.53
CA VAL A 323 -19.60 9.80 2.65
C VAL A 323 -20.97 9.35 2.14
N THR A 324 -21.56 10.09 1.17
CA THR A 324 -22.96 9.88 0.76
C THR A 324 -23.20 8.58 -0.02
N LYS A 325 -22.17 8.04 -0.68
CA LYS A 325 -22.25 6.71 -1.30
C LYS A 325 -22.23 5.59 -0.26
N ARG A 326 -21.62 5.81 0.90
CA ARG A 326 -21.52 4.80 1.96
C ARG A 326 -22.75 4.79 2.86
N ILE A 327 -23.31 5.96 3.12
CA ILE A 327 -24.43 6.14 4.06
C ILE A 327 -25.52 7.03 3.46
N ASP A 328 -26.76 6.84 3.89
CA ASP A 328 -27.86 7.75 3.56
C ASP A 328 -27.67 9.09 4.30
N ALA A 329 -26.89 9.97 3.66
CA ALA A 329 -26.53 11.24 4.25
C ALA A 329 -27.74 12.09 4.65
N ASN A 330 -28.84 12.05 3.91
CA ASN A 330 -30.05 12.81 4.22
C ASN A 330 -30.67 12.39 5.58
N SER A 331 -30.53 11.12 5.94
CA SER A 331 -30.97 10.61 7.24
C SER A 331 -30.04 11.00 8.38
N PHE A 332 -28.73 11.16 8.12
CA PHE A 332 -27.73 11.32 9.17
C PHE A 332 -27.11 12.71 9.27
N PHE A 333 -27.07 13.50 8.19
CA PHE A 333 -26.40 14.78 8.17
C PHE A 333 -27.28 15.88 7.61
N GLU A 334 -27.23 17.06 8.22
CA GLU A 334 -27.64 18.29 7.57
C GLU A 334 -26.59 18.66 6.51
N PRO A 335 -26.98 19.20 5.34
CA PRO A 335 -26.05 19.51 4.26
C PRO A 335 -24.87 20.39 4.70
N GLU A 336 -25.15 21.40 5.54
CA GLU A 336 -24.14 22.32 6.07
C GLU A 336 -23.13 21.61 6.99
N ALA A 337 -23.57 20.62 7.76
CA ALA A 337 -22.71 19.85 8.64
C ALA A 337 -21.74 18.98 7.81
N LEU A 338 -22.23 18.32 6.76
CA LEU A 338 -21.40 17.52 5.89
C LEU A 338 -20.40 18.39 5.11
N ALA A 339 -20.84 19.51 4.55
CA ALA A 339 -19.98 20.46 3.84
C ALA A 339 -18.85 20.97 4.74
N TYR A 340 -19.15 21.31 5.98
CA TYR A 340 -18.16 21.70 6.97
C TYR A 340 -17.14 20.59 7.28
N LEU A 341 -17.59 19.33 7.42
CA LEU A 341 -16.68 18.21 7.63
C LEU A 341 -15.76 17.98 6.42
N VAL A 342 -16.27 18.15 5.19
CA VAL A 342 -15.47 18.09 3.96
C VAL A 342 -14.37 19.15 4.00
N GLU A 343 -14.70 20.39 4.33
CA GLU A 343 -13.74 21.48 4.43
C GLU A 343 -12.66 21.19 5.49
N MET A 344 -13.08 20.77 6.67
CA MET A 344 -12.18 20.47 7.78
C MET A 344 -11.38 19.17 7.61
N SER A 345 -11.70 18.37 6.58
CA SER A 345 -10.90 17.21 6.18
C SER A 345 -9.55 17.60 5.56
N GLY A 346 -9.42 18.84 5.06
CA GLY A 346 -8.25 19.27 4.31
C GLY A 346 -7.94 18.41 3.07
N GLY A 347 -8.96 17.73 2.51
CA GLY A 347 -8.83 16.84 1.36
C GLY A 347 -8.30 15.44 1.71
N SER A 348 -8.10 15.13 2.98
CA SER A 348 -7.77 13.78 3.42
C SER A 348 -9.03 12.92 3.50
N ILE A 349 -9.11 11.91 2.64
CA ILE A 349 -10.22 10.95 2.61
C ILE A 349 -10.38 10.27 3.98
N ARG A 350 -9.28 9.84 4.58
CA ARG A 350 -9.27 9.20 5.91
C ARG A 350 -9.77 10.15 6.99
N GLN A 351 -9.35 11.42 6.96
CA GLN A 351 -9.81 12.43 7.92
C GLN A 351 -11.29 12.71 7.76
N LEU A 352 -11.79 12.84 6.52
CA LEU A 352 -13.22 13.02 6.24
C LEU A 352 -14.07 11.88 6.81
N LEU A 353 -13.71 10.64 6.51
CA LEU A 353 -14.41 9.45 7.03
C LEU A 353 -14.37 9.39 8.55
N ARG A 354 -13.22 9.68 9.15
CA ARG A 354 -13.05 9.71 10.60
C ARG A 354 -13.92 10.80 11.24
N LEU A 355 -13.94 12.00 10.69
CA LEU A 355 -14.78 13.10 11.18
C LEU A 355 -16.27 12.74 11.07
N ALA A 356 -16.71 12.21 9.94
CA ALA A 356 -18.09 11.78 9.75
C ALA A 356 -18.49 10.67 10.75
N ASN A 357 -17.66 9.64 10.93
CA ASN A 357 -17.88 8.55 11.86
C ASN A 357 -17.96 9.06 13.32
N GLN A 358 -17.01 9.91 13.74
CA GLN A 358 -16.99 10.46 15.10
C GLN A 358 -18.17 11.38 15.37
N THR A 359 -18.58 12.18 14.37
CA THR A 359 -19.74 13.06 14.54
C THR A 359 -21.03 12.25 14.69
N LEU A 360 -21.18 11.16 13.90
CA LEU A 360 -22.32 10.26 14.02
C LEU A 360 -22.32 9.51 15.37
N LEU A 361 -21.16 9.17 15.91
CA LEU A 361 -21.00 8.60 17.25
C LEU A 361 -21.47 9.59 18.33
N PHE A 362 -21.01 10.84 18.26
CA PHE A 362 -21.39 11.85 19.27
C PHE A 362 -22.86 12.24 19.21
N SER A 363 -23.49 12.20 18.04
CA SER A 363 -24.93 12.38 17.88
C SER A 363 -25.75 11.15 18.32
N ARG A 364 -25.08 10.04 18.68
CA ARG A 364 -25.70 8.75 19.00
C ARG A 364 -26.60 8.22 17.87
N GLY A 365 -26.16 8.42 16.63
CA GLY A 365 -26.90 8.02 15.43
C GLY A 365 -28.09 8.91 15.08
N LYS A 366 -28.30 10.02 15.80
CA LYS A 366 -29.29 11.04 15.45
C LYS A 366 -28.75 11.94 14.35
N LYS A 367 -29.64 12.67 13.68
CA LYS A 367 -29.28 13.62 12.63
C LYS A 367 -28.28 14.66 13.14
N VAL A 368 -27.21 14.79 12.41
CA VAL A 368 -26.05 15.65 12.73
C VAL A 368 -26.28 17.04 12.13
N GLY A 369 -26.39 18.04 12.98
CA GLY A 369 -26.35 19.44 12.57
C GLY A 369 -24.96 20.05 12.73
N LEU A 370 -24.79 21.28 12.27
CA LEU A 370 -23.51 22.01 12.25
C LEU A 370 -22.84 22.07 13.64
N LYS A 371 -23.61 22.22 14.71
CA LYS A 371 -23.09 22.23 16.09
C LYS A 371 -22.39 20.92 16.48
N HIS A 372 -22.92 19.77 16.05
CA HIS A 372 -22.27 18.49 16.31
C HIS A 372 -20.95 18.35 15.52
N ALA A 373 -20.96 18.76 14.24
CA ALA A 373 -19.78 18.76 13.39
C ALA A 373 -18.67 19.67 13.96
N THR A 374 -19.00 20.89 14.35
CA THR A 374 -18.05 21.85 14.96
C THR A 374 -17.44 21.31 16.25
N ASN A 375 -18.25 20.71 17.12
CA ASN A 375 -17.75 20.10 18.36
C ASN A 375 -16.81 18.92 18.10
N THR A 376 -17.10 18.10 17.08
CA THR A 376 -16.24 16.99 16.69
C THR A 376 -14.90 17.49 16.17
N VAL A 377 -14.93 18.46 15.25
CA VAL A 377 -13.73 19.08 14.68
C VAL A 377 -12.86 19.69 15.77
N LYS A 378 -13.45 20.43 16.70
CA LYS A 378 -12.74 20.99 17.84
C LYS A 378 -12.03 19.92 18.66
N LYS A 379 -12.73 18.84 19.05
CA LYS A 379 -12.14 17.73 19.82
C LYS A 379 -11.01 17.02 19.10
N GLU A 380 -11.18 16.76 17.80
CA GLU A 380 -10.13 16.11 17.00
C GLU A 380 -8.94 17.06 16.79
N GLY A 381 -9.18 18.36 16.62
CA GLY A 381 -8.14 19.39 16.58
C GLY A 381 -7.37 19.50 17.90
N GLU A 382 -8.07 19.53 19.05
CA GLU A 382 -7.44 19.52 20.37
C GLU A 382 -6.51 18.30 20.55
N LYS A 383 -6.96 17.10 20.16
CA LYS A 383 -6.13 15.89 20.23
C LYS A 383 -4.87 16.03 19.39
N LEU A 384 -5.01 16.50 18.15
CA LEU A 384 -3.87 16.69 17.25
C LEU A 384 -2.91 17.76 17.80
N TYR A 385 -3.44 18.89 18.25
CA TYR A 385 -2.63 19.98 18.83
C TYR A 385 -1.86 19.55 20.08
N HIS A 386 -2.50 18.78 20.98
CA HIS A 386 -1.86 18.30 22.21
C HIS A 386 -0.83 17.19 21.93
N ALA A 387 -0.92 16.49 20.81
CA ALA A 387 0.08 15.50 20.40
C ALA A 387 1.38 16.14 19.88
N LEU A 388 1.38 17.44 19.53
CA LEU A 388 2.56 18.13 19.04
C LEU A 388 3.49 18.54 20.18
N SER A 389 4.80 18.36 19.98
CA SER A 389 5.84 18.86 20.89
C SER A 389 5.88 20.40 20.92
N PRO A 390 6.49 21.02 21.94
CA PRO A 390 6.72 22.47 21.95
C PRO A 390 7.46 22.98 20.72
N ASP A 391 8.51 22.26 20.28
CA ASP A 391 9.32 22.61 19.13
C ASP A 391 8.51 22.55 17.81
N GLN A 392 7.67 21.53 17.65
CA GLN A 392 6.76 21.42 16.52
C GLN A 392 5.73 22.55 16.48
N LYS A 393 5.20 22.95 17.63
CA LYS A 393 4.28 24.11 17.73
C LYS A 393 4.99 25.41 17.35
N GLU A 394 6.24 25.60 17.79
CA GLU A 394 7.03 26.77 17.43
C GLU A 394 7.33 26.80 15.93
N LEU A 395 7.71 25.65 15.34
CA LEU A 395 7.91 25.53 13.90
C LEU A 395 6.66 25.91 13.12
N LEU A 396 5.47 25.43 13.52
CA LEU A 396 4.20 25.78 12.89
C LEU A 396 3.89 27.25 12.98
N LYS A 397 4.04 27.86 14.16
CA LYS A 397 3.80 29.28 14.41
C LYS A 397 4.68 30.17 13.55
N ASN A 398 5.94 29.83 13.42
CA ASN A 398 6.94 30.62 12.71
C ASN A 398 7.06 30.26 11.23
N LYS A 399 6.29 29.30 10.73
CA LYS A 399 6.32 28.76 9.34
C LYS A 399 7.73 28.34 8.87
N LYS A 400 8.62 27.94 9.79
CA LYS A 400 10.02 27.56 9.48
C LYS A 400 10.15 26.20 8.79
N TRP A 401 9.06 25.51 8.56
CA TRP A 401 8.99 24.20 7.90
C TRP A 401 8.89 24.29 6.36
N VAL A 402 8.59 25.47 5.80
CA VAL A 402 8.20 25.63 4.38
C VAL A 402 9.26 25.13 3.42
N ASP A 403 10.54 25.30 3.72
CA ASP A 403 11.66 24.96 2.82
C ASP A 403 12.65 23.96 3.44
N ASN A 404 12.27 23.28 4.50
CA ASN A 404 13.17 22.37 5.21
C ASN A 404 12.48 21.06 5.63
N TRP A 405 12.14 20.23 4.64
CA TRP A 405 11.48 18.94 4.85
C TRP A 405 12.39 17.87 5.45
N SER A 406 13.71 18.00 5.31
CA SER A 406 14.68 17.11 5.95
C SER A 406 14.82 17.36 7.46
N HIS A 407 14.25 18.47 7.98
CA HIS A 407 14.18 18.69 9.42
C HIS A 407 13.30 17.62 10.09
N PRO A 408 13.81 16.91 11.12
CA PRO A 408 13.10 15.80 11.74
C PRO A 408 11.68 16.14 12.20
N ASP A 409 11.48 17.32 12.78
CA ASP A 409 10.14 17.74 13.22
C ASP A 409 9.21 18.08 12.07
N ALA A 410 9.70 18.65 10.96
CA ALA A 410 8.89 18.92 9.77
C ALA A 410 8.40 17.61 9.15
N SER A 411 9.28 16.62 8.96
CA SER A 411 8.90 15.31 8.45
C SER A 411 7.94 14.59 9.40
N MET A 412 8.16 14.63 10.72
CA MET A 412 7.24 14.05 11.70
C MET A 412 5.86 14.71 11.69
N MET A 413 5.75 16.01 11.43
CA MET A 413 4.46 16.70 11.29
C MET A 413 3.69 16.27 10.05
N LEU A 414 4.39 15.89 8.95
CA LEU A 414 3.74 15.24 7.79
C LEU A 414 3.16 13.87 8.19
N TYR A 415 3.91 13.08 8.94
CA TYR A 415 3.44 11.78 9.43
C TYR A 415 2.23 11.91 10.38
N ALA A 416 2.30 12.86 11.32
CA ALA A 416 1.24 13.15 12.27
C ALA A 416 0.02 13.83 11.64
N MET A 417 0.07 14.16 10.35
CA MET A 417 -0.98 14.92 9.65
C MET A 417 -1.20 16.34 10.20
N ALA A 418 -0.26 16.90 10.92
CA ALA A 418 -0.29 18.30 11.35
C ALA A 418 -0.01 19.26 10.18
N LEU A 419 0.81 18.81 9.24
CA LEU A 419 1.02 19.42 7.93
C LEU A 419 0.46 18.52 6.84
N LEU A 420 -0.21 19.12 5.87
CA LEU A 420 -0.76 18.47 4.68
C LEU A 420 -0.01 18.99 3.46
N LYS A 421 0.65 18.10 2.71
CA LYS A 421 1.35 18.46 1.48
C LYS A 421 0.42 18.27 0.29
N TYR A 422 0.19 19.37 -0.38
CA TYR A 422 -0.51 19.44 -1.65
C TYR A 422 0.53 19.49 -2.78
N ASN A 423 0.06 19.67 -4.00
CA ASN A 423 0.96 19.88 -5.11
C ASN A 423 1.72 21.21 -4.91
N GLY A 424 3.04 21.16 -4.97
CA GLY A 424 3.92 22.33 -4.84
C GLY A 424 4.00 23.01 -3.47
N ASN A 425 3.04 22.80 -2.55
CA ASN A 425 3.02 23.45 -1.25
C ASN A 425 2.52 22.56 -0.12
N ALA A 426 2.67 23.03 1.12
CA ALA A 426 2.05 22.39 2.27
C ALA A 426 1.33 23.44 3.12
N LYS A 427 0.31 22.99 3.84
CA LYS A 427 -0.51 23.83 4.72
C LYS A 427 -0.68 23.17 6.07
N ILE A 428 -0.91 23.97 7.09
CA ILE A 428 -1.34 23.47 8.41
C ILE A 428 -2.69 22.78 8.24
N ASN A 429 -2.85 21.63 8.89
CA ASN A 429 -4.12 20.91 8.88
C ASN A 429 -5.25 21.80 9.38
N PRO A 430 -6.39 21.91 8.68
CA PRO A 430 -7.52 22.76 9.09
C PRO A 430 -8.00 22.52 10.51
N LEU A 431 -7.86 21.28 11.04
CA LEU A 431 -8.25 20.97 12.43
C LEU A 431 -7.49 21.77 13.48
N ILE A 432 -6.27 22.19 13.19
CA ILE A 432 -5.39 22.89 14.13
C ILE A 432 -5.01 24.29 13.68
N GLN A 433 -5.48 24.73 12.52
CA GLN A 433 -5.10 26.02 11.96
C GLN A 433 -5.44 27.19 12.89
N SER A 434 -6.54 27.09 13.65
CA SER A 434 -6.97 28.14 14.57
C SER A 434 -6.09 28.31 15.82
N TYR A 435 -5.12 27.39 16.05
CA TYR A 435 -4.18 27.49 17.17
C TYR A 435 -2.87 28.24 16.79
N PHE A 436 -2.69 28.53 15.52
CA PHE A 436 -1.50 29.18 14.95
C PHE A 436 -1.86 30.38 14.08
#